data_1a9af5dcf3eda0a4b96e55a7a541ecbc
#
_entry.id   1a9af5dcf3eda0a4b96e55a7a541ecbc
#
_cell.length_a   1.000
_cell.length_b   1.000
_cell.length_c   1.000
_cell.angle_alpha   90.00
_cell.angle_beta   90.00
_cell.angle_gamma   90.00
#
_symmetry.space_group_name_H-M   'P 1'
#
loop_
_entity.id
_entity.type
_entity.pdbx_description
1 polymer ?
#
loop_
_entity_poly.entity_id
_entity_poly.type
_entity_poly.pdbx_seq_one_letter_code
_entity_poly.pdbx_strand_id
1 'polypeptide(L)'
;MAKAIYFDMDGTVADLYGVPNWLHKLRTCDPTPYIEAKPLCDMKKLAEVCNILINGGYTIGIITWLSKDSTPDYDNAVTMAKIEWAQHHMPFINEFHAIPYGVPKHTVVKRYAEMWLVDDNADVRAEWETPKQRKTINANNDIVAELWKLVGR
;
A
#
# COMPACT_ATOMS: atom_id res chain seq x y z
N MET A 1 -0.83 -0.55 -23.47
CA MET A 1 -1.23 0.58 -22.63
C MET A 1 -0.75 0.35 -21.21
N ALA A 2 -0.28 1.40 -20.55
CA ALA A 2 0.27 1.29 -19.22
C ALA A 2 -0.82 0.98 -18.18
N LYS A 3 -0.50 0.08 -17.26
CA LYS A 3 -1.37 -0.35 -16.17
C LYS A 3 -0.62 -0.27 -14.85
N ALA A 4 -1.30 0.03 -13.77
CA ALA A 4 -0.70 0.13 -12.44
C ALA A 4 -1.57 -0.50 -11.37
N ILE A 5 -0.90 -1.06 -10.36
CA ILE A 5 -1.53 -1.57 -9.13
C ILE A 5 -0.79 -0.92 -7.96
N TYR A 6 -1.54 -0.26 -7.09
CA TYR A 6 -1.00 0.35 -5.88
C TYR A 6 -1.57 -0.34 -4.65
N PHE A 7 -0.73 -0.53 -3.65
CA PHE A 7 -1.10 -1.11 -2.36
C PHE A 7 -1.07 -0.03 -1.28
N ASP A 8 -2.11 0.01 -0.46
CA ASP A 8 -2.02 0.60 0.88
C ASP A 8 -1.10 -0.29 1.76
N MET A 9 -0.55 0.27 2.83
CA MET A 9 0.30 -0.51 3.75
C MET A 9 -0.45 -0.95 5.00
N ASP A 10 -0.79 -0.02 5.88
CA ASP A 10 -1.31 -0.32 7.21
C ASP A 10 -2.72 -0.94 7.13
N GLY A 11 -2.86 -2.15 7.62
CA GLY A 11 -4.11 -2.90 7.54
C GLY A 11 -4.35 -3.62 6.20
N THR A 12 -3.47 -3.41 5.22
CA THR A 12 -3.54 -4.05 3.90
C THR A 12 -2.47 -5.11 3.72
N VAL A 13 -1.20 -4.72 3.72
CA VAL A 13 -0.06 -5.65 3.62
C VAL A 13 0.74 -5.73 4.91
N ALA A 14 0.72 -4.69 5.74
CA ALA A 14 1.43 -4.60 7.01
C ALA A 14 0.44 -4.56 8.18
N ASP A 15 0.64 -5.43 9.16
CA ASP A 15 -0.20 -5.53 10.35
C ASP A 15 0.25 -4.54 11.44
N LEU A 16 0.10 -3.24 11.17
CA LEU A 16 0.38 -2.20 12.15
C LEU A 16 -0.46 -2.38 13.41
N TYR A 17 -1.73 -2.69 13.23
CA TYR A 17 -2.70 -2.77 14.34
C TYR A 17 -2.50 -4.01 15.22
N GLY A 18 -1.73 -4.97 14.77
CA GLY A 18 -1.31 -6.14 15.55
C GLY A 18 -0.06 -5.91 16.39
N VAL A 19 0.63 -4.78 16.20
CA VAL A 19 1.82 -4.45 17.01
C VAL A 19 1.39 -4.04 18.42
N PRO A 20 1.93 -4.64 19.49
CA PRO A 20 1.60 -4.25 20.86
C PRO A 20 1.85 -2.75 21.10
N ASN A 21 0.88 -2.07 21.69
CA ASN A 21 0.95 -0.63 22.01
C ASN A 21 1.13 0.30 20.80
N TRP A 22 0.75 -0.13 19.60
CA TRP A 22 0.96 0.65 18.39
C TRP A 22 0.43 2.08 18.48
N LEU A 23 -0.79 2.27 19.01
CA LEU A 23 -1.41 3.60 19.09
C LEU A 23 -0.68 4.51 20.06
N HIS A 24 -0.28 4.01 21.24
CA HIS A 24 0.50 4.77 22.20
C HIS A 24 1.86 5.18 21.60
N LYS A 25 2.53 4.26 20.92
CA LYS A 25 3.81 4.52 20.26
C LYS A 25 3.68 5.59 19.18
N LEU A 26 2.63 5.54 18.35
CA LEU A 26 2.37 6.60 17.38
C LEU A 26 2.15 7.95 18.04
N ARG A 27 1.37 8.00 19.11
CA ARG A 27 1.10 9.23 19.87
C ARG A 27 2.32 9.82 20.54
N THR A 28 3.33 9.01 20.82
CA THR A 28 4.59 9.42 21.40
C THR A 28 5.71 9.55 20.37
N CYS A 29 5.37 9.60 19.08
CA CYS A 29 6.30 9.76 17.97
C CYS A 29 7.37 8.66 17.91
N ASP A 30 6.96 7.42 18.17
CA ASP A 30 7.80 6.23 18.05
C ASP A 30 7.51 5.53 16.71
N PRO A 31 8.47 5.44 15.77
CA PRO A 31 8.25 4.82 14.47
C PRO A 31 8.35 3.30 14.49
N THR A 32 8.73 2.68 15.60
CA THR A 32 9.00 1.23 15.67
C THR A 32 7.81 0.34 15.27
N PRO A 33 6.53 0.69 15.51
CA PRO A 33 5.41 -0.13 15.04
C PRO A 33 5.42 -0.36 13.52
N TYR A 34 5.88 0.62 12.76
CA TYR A 34 5.96 0.48 11.29
C TYR A 34 7.09 -0.45 10.84
N ILE A 35 8.12 -0.62 11.66
CA ILE A 35 9.22 -1.55 11.40
C ILE A 35 8.83 -2.97 11.84
N GLU A 36 8.15 -3.08 12.98
CA GLU A 36 7.80 -4.35 13.62
C GLU A 36 6.55 -5.02 13.02
N ALA A 37 5.76 -4.30 12.24
CA ALA A 37 4.53 -4.83 11.66
C ALA A 37 4.80 -6.09 10.83
N LYS A 38 4.01 -7.14 11.08
CA LYS A 38 4.14 -8.39 10.33
C LYS A 38 3.36 -8.30 9.02
N PRO A 39 3.76 -9.04 7.98
CA PRO A 39 2.96 -9.17 6.78
C PRO A 39 1.57 -9.75 7.05
N LEU A 40 0.55 -9.22 6.38
CA LEU A 40 -0.83 -9.71 6.44
C LEU A 40 -1.14 -10.79 5.41
N CYS A 41 -0.26 -11.02 4.45
CA CYS A 41 -0.43 -12.08 3.46
C CYS A 41 0.89 -12.84 3.29
N ASP A 42 0.81 -13.97 2.60
CA ASP A 42 2.00 -14.75 2.23
C ASP A 42 2.84 -13.96 1.21
N MET A 43 3.94 -13.39 1.67
CA MET A 43 4.79 -12.53 0.84
C MET A 43 5.46 -13.27 -0.32
N LYS A 44 5.72 -14.56 -0.18
CA LYS A 44 6.25 -15.37 -1.28
C LYS A 44 5.22 -15.50 -2.41
N LYS A 45 3.98 -15.79 -2.06
CA LYS A 45 2.88 -15.88 -3.03
C LYS A 45 2.55 -14.51 -3.64
N LEU A 46 2.59 -13.46 -2.83
CA LEU A 46 2.40 -12.10 -3.33
C LEU A 46 3.48 -11.72 -4.34
N ALA A 47 4.75 -11.98 -4.03
CA ALA A 47 5.86 -11.72 -4.95
C ALA A 47 5.70 -12.49 -6.26
N GLU A 48 5.27 -13.73 -6.21
CA GLU A 48 5.05 -14.56 -7.39
C GLU A 48 4.02 -13.93 -8.34
N VAL A 49 2.83 -13.61 -7.86
CA VAL A 49 1.79 -13.00 -8.69
C VAL A 49 2.17 -11.60 -9.16
N CYS A 50 2.80 -10.81 -8.30
CA CYS A 50 3.24 -9.45 -8.66
C CYS A 50 4.32 -9.46 -9.74
N ASN A 51 5.27 -10.38 -9.69
CA ASN A 51 6.28 -10.52 -10.74
C ASN A 51 5.67 -10.90 -12.09
N ILE A 52 4.65 -11.77 -12.08
CA ILE A 52 3.91 -12.12 -13.29
C ILE A 52 3.19 -10.89 -13.84
N LEU A 53 2.55 -10.10 -13.00
CA LEU A 53 1.85 -8.87 -13.40
C LEU A 53 2.82 -7.82 -13.95
N ILE A 54 3.99 -7.66 -13.32
CA ILE A 54 5.05 -6.75 -13.81
C ILE A 54 5.50 -7.18 -15.21
N ASN A 55 5.75 -8.46 -15.40
CA ASN A 55 6.12 -8.99 -16.71
C ASN A 55 5.00 -8.81 -17.76
N GLY A 56 3.75 -8.74 -17.30
CA GLY A 56 2.58 -8.43 -18.13
C GLY A 56 2.32 -6.94 -18.37
N GLY A 57 3.21 -6.07 -17.91
CA GLY A 57 3.13 -4.63 -18.17
C GLY A 57 2.57 -3.77 -17.04
N TYR A 58 2.31 -4.36 -15.85
CA TYR A 58 1.87 -3.58 -14.70
C TYR A 58 3.06 -2.90 -14.00
N THR A 59 2.87 -1.64 -13.63
CA THR A 59 3.68 -0.99 -12.61
C THR A 59 3.05 -1.31 -11.26
N ILE A 60 3.86 -1.68 -10.28
CA ILE A 60 3.38 -1.98 -8.93
C ILE A 60 4.03 -1.05 -7.92
N GLY A 61 3.23 -0.41 -7.09
CA GLY A 61 3.71 0.53 -6.11
C GLY A 61 2.94 0.50 -4.80
N ILE A 62 3.39 1.34 -3.89
CA ILE A 62 2.73 1.58 -2.60
C ILE A 62 2.32 3.04 -2.54
N ILE A 63 1.09 3.31 -2.07
CA ILE A 63 0.64 4.63 -1.65
C ILE A 63 0.15 4.50 -0.22
N THR A 64 0.85 5.13 0.71
CA THR A 64 0.56 5.02 2.14
C THR A 64 0.41 6.41 2.77
N TRP A 65 -0.52 6.53 3.70
CA TRP A 65 -0.67 7.75 4.50
C TRP A 65 0.31 7.76 5.66
N LEU A 66 0.85 8.95 5.94
CA LEU A 66 1.59 9.22 7.15
C LEU A 66 0.64 9.37 8.34
N SER A 67 1.19 9.46 9.54
CA SER A 67 0.39 9.53 10.77
C SER A 67 -0.41 10.83 10.85
N LYS A 68 -1.63 10.72 11.38
CA LYS A 68 -2.47 11.88 11.67
C LYS A 68 -1.82 12.74 12.75
N ASP A 69 -1.95 14.07 12.62
CA ASP A 69 -1.42 15.04 13.59
C ASP A 69 0.08 14.87 13.89
N SER A 70 0.85 14.56 12.86
CA SER A 70 2.28 14.30 12.96
C SER A 70 3.13 15.56 12.89
N THR A 71 4.42 15.39 13.20
CA THR A 71 5.45 16.41 13.02
C THR A 71 6.30 16.08 11.80
N PRO A 72 7.03 17.07 11.20
CA PRO A 72 7.94 16.78 10.08
C PRO A 72 9.00 15.73 10.42
N ASP A 73 9.56 15.76 11.63
CA ASP A 73 10.57 14.80 12.05
C ASP A 73 9.99 13.39 12.16
N TYR A 74 8.79 13.26 12.71
CA TYR A 74 8.13 11.96 12.79
C TYR A 74 7.72 11.44 11.42
N ASP A 75 7.22 12.31 10.54
CA ASP A 75 6.90 11.95 9.16
C ASP A 75 8.12 11.39 8.43
N ASN A 76 9.30 12.00 8.62
CA ASN A 76 10.55 11.50 8.05
C ASN A 76 10.91 10.12 8.60
N ALA A 77 10.81 9.94 9.92
CA ALA A 77 11.13 8.68 10.58
C ALA A 77 10.16 7.56 10.13
N VAL A 78 8.86 7.87 10.04
CA VAL A 78 7.84 6.92 9.57
C VAL A 78 8.04 6.57 8.10
N THR A 79 8.35 7.55 7.26
CA THR A 79 8.63 7.30 5.84
C THR A 79 9.81 6.37 5.67
N MET A 80 10.91 6.59 6.39
CA MET A 80 12.08 5.71 6.35
C MET A 80 11.75 4.29 6.84
N ALA A 81 10.98 4.18 7.91
CA ALA A 81 10.56 2.89 8.44
C ALA A 81 9.69 2.11 7.42
N LYS A 82 8.75 2.79 6.77
CA LYS A 82 7.90 2.20 5.74
C LYS A 82 8.67 1.79 4.48
N ILE A 83 9.63 2.60 4.06
CA ILE A 83 10.52 2.25 2.93
C ILE A 83 11.33 1.00 3.27
N GLU A 84 11.91 0.94 4.45
CA GLU A 84 12.69 -0.22 4.91
C GLU A 84 11.82 -1.49 4.95
N TRP A 85 10.61 -1.38 5.50
CA TRP A 85 9.65 -2.48 5.50
C TRP A 85 9.34 -2.97 4.08
N ALA A 86 9.07 -2.03 3.17
CA ALA A 86 8.77 -2.34 1.78
C ALA A 86 9.95 -2.99 1.05
N GLN A 87 11.17 -2.49 1.26
CA GLN A 87 12.38 -3.08 0.69
C GLN A 87 12.61 -4.52 1.15
N HIS A 88 12.27 -4.80 2.41
CA HIS A 88 12.42 -6.15 2.98
C HIS A 88 11.32 -7.11 2.51
N HIS A 89 10.05 -6.67 2.54
CA HIS A 89 8.90 -7.54 2.30
C HIS A 89 8.34 -7.48 0.88
N MET A 90 8.51 -6.37 0.18
CA MET A 90 7.99 -6.14 -1.17
C MET A 90 9.07 -5.56 -2.10
N PRO A 91 10.22 -6.24 -2.26
CA PRO A 91 11.34 -5.69 -3.03
C PRO A 91 11.07 -5.53 -4.53
N PHE A 92 9.97 -6.09 -5.01
CA PHE A 92 9.55 -6.04 -6.41
C PHE A 92 8.86 -4.73 -6.81
N ILE A 93 8.49 -3.85 -5.87
CA ILE A 93 7.74 -2.64 -6.19
C ILE A 93 8.58 -1.63 -7.00
N ASN A 94 7.92 -0.91 -7.89
CA ASN A 94 8.52 0.09 -8.78
C ASN A 94 8.39 1.52 -8.26
N GLU A 95 7.35 1.79 -7.43
CA GLU A 95 7.05 3.12 -6.93
C GLU A 95 6.69 3.05 -5.44
N PHE A 96 7.04 4.09 -4.71
CA PHE A 96 6.66 4.26 -3.31
C PHE A 96 6.26 5.71 -3.06
N HIS A 97 5.07 5.91 -2.50
CA HIS A 97 4.54 7.23 -2.15
C HIS A 97 4.06 7.22 -0.71
N ALA A 98 4.72 8.00 0.15
CA ALA A 98 4.23 8.32 1.49
C ALA A 98 3.68 9.74 1.45
N ILE A 99 2.40 9.89 1.75
CA ILE A 99 1.67 11.15 1.63
C ILE A 99 1.00 11.54 2.94
N PRO A 100 0.73 12.84 3.16
CA PRO A 100 0.07 13.28 4.38
C PRO A 100 -1.28 12.59 4.59
N TYR A 101 -1.63 12.37 5.85
CA TYR A 101 -2.90 11.75 6.21
C TYR A 101 -4.09 12.48 5.58
N GLY A 102 -4.98 11.72 4.97
CA GLY A 102 -6.21 12.23 4.37
C GLY A 102 -6.09 12.78 2.95
N VAL A 103 -4.87 12.93 2.44
CA VAL A 103 -4.69 13.34 1.03
C VAL A 103 -5.21 12.23 0.10
N PRO A 104 -6.07 12.56 -0.88
CA PRO A 104 -6.57 11.56 -1.82
C PRO A 104 -5.44 10.84 -2.56
N LYS A 105 -5.43 9.53 -2.49
CA LYS A 105 -4.33 8.72 -3.03
C LYS A 105 -4.16 8.86 -4.54
N HIS A 106 -5.23 9.13 -5.27
CA HIS A 106 -5.16 9.32 -6.72
C HIS A 106 -4.37 10.55 -7.15
N THR A 107 -4.12 11.51 -6.24
CA THR A 107 -3.45 12.77 -6.59
C THR A 107 -1.96 12.61 -6.89
N VAL A 108 -1.35 11.51 -6.46
CA VAL A 108 0.09 11.29 -6.60
C VAL A 108 0.45 10.34 -7.74
N VAL A 109 -0.55 9.77 -8.42
CA VAL A 109 -0.30 8.79 -9.48
C VAL A 109 -0.35 9.43 -10.86
N LYS A 110 0.46 8.89 -11.76
CA LYS A 110 0.43 9.24 -13.18
C LYS A 110 -0.83 8.71 -13.84
N ARG A 111 -1.12 9.16 -15.04
CA ARG A 111 -2.21 8.61 -15.83
C ARG A 111 -1.83 7.27 -16.41
N TYR A 112 -2.56 6.23 -16.00
CA TYR A 112 -2.51 4.91 -16.59
C TYR A 112 -3.86 4.57 -17.22
N ALA A 113 -3.84 3.68 -18.21
CA ALA A 113 -5.08 3.21 -18.83
C ALA A 113 -5.93 2.41 -17.86
N GLU A 114 -5.29 1.68 -16.96
CA GLU A 114 -5.93 0.89 -15.91
C GLU A 114 -5.16 1.11 -14.62
N MET A 115 -5.86 1.53 -13.56
CA MET A 115 -5.28 1.79 -12.25
C MET A 115 -6.08 1.12 -11.16
N TRP A 116 -5.41 0.31 -10.36
CA TRP A 116 -5.98 -0.43 -9.24
C TRP A 116 -5.41 0.05 -7.91
N LEU A 117 -6.27 0.14 -6.90
CA LEU A 117 -5.86 0.34 -5.51
C LEU A 117 -6.31 -0.86 -4.68
N VAL A 118 -5.38 -1.47 -3.97
CA VAL A 118 -5.63 -2.51 -2.97
C VAL A 118 -5.63 -1.84 -1.61
N ASP A 119 -6.77 -1.77 -0.94
CA ASP A 119 -6.94 -1.05 0.31
C ASP A 119 -8.01 -1.72 1.18
N ASP A 120 -7.83 -1.71 2.49
CA ASP A 120 -8.78 -2.27 3.45
C ASP A 120 -9.92 -1.32 3.82
N ASN A 121 -9.76 -0.02 3.55
CA ASN A 121 -10.72 1.02 3.92
C ASN A 121 -11.72 1.29 2.79
N ALA A 122 -13.01 1.10 3.08
CA ALA A 122 -14.08 1.27 2.10
C ALA A 122 -14.21 2.70 1.58
N ASP A 123 -14.01 3.70 2.44
CA ASP A 123 -14.11 5.12 2.04
C ASP A 123 -12.95 5.51 1.12
N VAL A 124 -11.75 5.02 1.39
CA VAL A 124 -10.58 5.23 0.54
C VAL A 124 -10.80 4.60 -0.84
N ARG A 125 -11.34 3.38 -0.88
CA ARG A 125 -11.66 2.74 -2.15
C ARG A 125 -12.72 3.52 -2.95
N ALA A 126 -13.78 3.98 -2.29
CA ALA A 126 -14.84 4.75 -2.95
C ALA A 126 -14.30 6.05 -3.56
N GLU A 127 -13.43 6.75 -2.84
CA GLU A 127 -12.79 7.96 -3.36
C GLU A 127 -11.88 7.69 -4.55
N TRP A 128 -11.11 6.60 -4.51
CA TRP A 128 -10.26 6.18 -5.62
C TRP A 128 -11.06 5.92 -6.89
N GLU A 129 -12.24 5.33 -6.78
CA GLU A 129 -13.11 4.95 -7.90
C GLU A 129 -13.88 6.13 -8.51
N THR A 130 -13.78 7.34 -7.95
CA THR A 130 -14.56 8.50 -8.42
C THR A 130 -14.49 8.70 -9.93
N PRO A 131 -13.32 8.67 -10.62
CA PRO A 131 -13.30 8.47 -12.07
C PRO A 131 -13.43 6.99 -12.41
N LYS A 132 -14.34 6.68 -13.34
CA LYS A 132 -14.73 5.31 -13.71
C LYS A 132 -13.59 4.38 -14.17
N GLN A 133 -12.43 4.93 -14.58
CA GLN A 133 -11.30 4.13 -15.02
C GLN A 133 -10.49 3.55 -13.88
N ARG A 134 -10.70 4.03 -12.66
CA ARG A 134 -9.98 3.56 -11.49
C ARG A 134 -10.78 2.47 -10.79
N LYS A 135 -10.09 1.40 -10.42
CA LYS A 135 -10.68 0.20 -9.83
C LYS A 135 -10.02 -0.11 -8.49
N THR A 136 -10.69 -0.90 -7.68
CA THR A 136 -10.17 -1.29 -6.37
C THR A 136 -10.25 -2.78 -6.13
N ILE A 137 -9.40 -3.24 -5.20
CA ILE A 137 -9.48 -4.56 -4.59
C ILE A 137 -9.65 -4.35 -3.09
N ASN A 138 -10.66 -4.99 -2.51
CA ASN A 138 -10.85 -4.99 -1.07
C ASN A 138 -9.81 -5.89 -0.41
N ALA A 139 -8.90 -5.28 0.35
CA ALA A 139 -7.81 -6.00 1.01
C ALA A 139 -8.28 -6.93 2.14
N ASN A 140 -9.54 -6.85 2.57
CA ASN A 140 -10.11 -7.80 3.51
C ASN A 140 -10.43 -9.16 2.86
N ASN A 141 -10.42 -9.23 1.53
CA ASN A 141 -10.49 -10.48 0.78
C ASN A 141 -9.07 -11.06 0.63
N ASP A 142 -8.96 -12.23 0.00
CA ASP A 142 -7.67 -12.82 -0.33
C ASP A 142 -6.99 -12.00 -1.45
N ILE A 143 -6.03 -11.17 -1.08
CA ILE A 143 -5.33 -10.28 -2.01
C ILE A 143 -4.66 -11.06 -3.14
N VAL A 144 -3.97 -12.14 -2.83
CA VAL A 144 -3.25 -12.95 -3.83
C VAL A 144 -4.23 -13.53 -4.84
N ALA A 145 -5.35 -14.09 -4.37
CA ALA A 145 -6.40 -14.63 -5.24
C ALA A 145 -7.02 -13.55 -6.12
N GLU A 146 -7.27 -12.36 -5.57
CA GLU A 146 -7.80 -11.23 -6.34
C GLU A 146 -6.82 -10.76 -7.42
N LEU A 147 -5.53 -10.73 -7.12
CA LEU A 147 -4.50 -10.34 -8.10
C LEU A 147 -4.37 -11.36 -9.24
N TRP A 148 -4.52 -12.64 -8.94
CA TRP A 148 -4.50 -13.68 -9.99
C TRP A 148 -5.57 -13.46 -11.05
N LYS A 149 -6.71 -12.85 -10.70
CA LYS A 149 -7.76 -12.50 -11.66
C LYS A 149 -7.32 -11.47 -12.70
N LEU A 150 -6.27 -10.70 -12.39
CA LEU A 150 -5.73 -9.68 -13.30
C LEU A 150 -4.69 -10.24 -14.27
N VAL A 151 -4.16 -11.43 -14.00
CA VAL A 151 -3.17 -12.08 -14.88
C VAL A 151 -3.80 -12.41 -16.22
N GLY A 152 -3.14 -12.00 -17.30
CA GLY A 152 -3.62 -12.23 -18.67
C GLY A 152 -4.65 -11.23 -19.18
N ARG A 153 -4.91 -10.18 -18.43
CA ARG A 153 -5.82 -9.12 -18.85
C ARG A 153 -5.12 -8.07 -19.69
#